data_48a28774b1ee3ee0e6b1233079a10b41
#
_entry.id   48a28774b1ee3ee0e6b1233079a10b41
#
_cell.length_a   1.000
_cell.length_b   1.000
_cell.length_c   1.000
_cell.angle_alpha   90.00
_cell.angle_beta   90.00
_cell.angle_gamma   90.00
#
_symmetry.space_group_name_H-M   'P 1'
#
loop_
_entity.id
_entity.type
_entity.pdbx_description
1 polymer ?
#
loop_
_entity_poly.entity_id
_entity_poly.type
_entity_poly.pdbx_seq_one_letter_code
_entity_poly.pdbx_strand_id
1 'polypeptide(L)'
;MPIEMIDEFDQGTQIKVIGVGGGGGNAVEHMISQGVTGVEFICANTDAQALQRSNAGTLVQLGSTGLGAGSKPAAGKLAADEAVERIKEAIAGAHMLFITAGMGGGTGTGAAPVVARVAREMGILTVGVVTKPFEFEGRKRGKQAEDGVSELEANVDSLIVVLNEKLLEVMGDDITQEQAFAHANDVLKNAVGGISDIIHMDAQVNVDFEDVKTVMSEPGKAMMGTAIAGGPDRAKKAAEAAMACPLLEGIDLRGARGVLVLIAASKGTFKLAESRNAMNAIKCYASEDAHVIFGAAYDEGLGDQLRVTVIATGLSSTRKAQVTPPLSVVQQPVHHAAHHAVHHAAQHAVQQPMAQPLRTGTDNIPVLVNQVVQPQAAAPQQHSYEGLNTPSVWRHGRTQAAAKVEALSSNGMDEIEIPAFLRKQAD
;
A
#
# COMPACT_ATOMS: atom_id res chain seq x y z
N MET A 1 -1.03 -53.81 -28.92
CA MET A 1 -0.47 -52.80 -28.04
C MET A 1 -1.61 -52.25 -27.25
N PRO A 2 -1.66 -52.35 -25.93
CA PRO A 2 -2.64 -51.66 -25.14
C PRO A 2 -2.34 -50.17 -25.20
N ILE A 3 -3.34 -49.37 -25.53
CA ILE A 3 -3.29 -47.92 -25.40
C ILE A 3 -3.44 -47.68 -23.88
N GLU A 4 -2.35 -47.35 -23.18
CA GLU A 4 -2.44 -46.76 -21.86
C GLU A 4 -3.12 -45.40 -22.02
N MET A 5 -4.37 -45.33 -21.53
CA MET A 5 -4.98 -44.02 -21.29
C MET A 5 -4.22 -43.37 -20.15
N ILE A 6 -3.55 -42.31 -20.46
CA ILE A 6 -2.99 -41.40 -19.46
C ILE A 6 -4.20 -40.70 -18.83
N ASP A 7 -4.64 -41.20 -17.70
CA ASP A 7 -5.74 -40.66 -16.88
C ASP A 7 -5.24 -39.45 -16.03
N GLU A 8 -4.34 -38.63 -16.54
CA GLU A 8 -4.08 -37.31 -16.03
C GLU A 8 -4.72 -36.28 -16.98
N PHE A 9 -6.04 -36.27 -17.05
CA PHE A 9 -6.74 -35.06 -17.47
C PHE A 9 -6.44 -34.00 -16.41
N ASP A 10 -5.70 -33.00 -16.82
CA ASP A 10 -5.28 -31.82 -16.11
C ASP A 10 -6.42 -31.32 -15.20
N GLN A 11 -6.20 -31.35 -13.90
CA GLN A 11 -7.10 -30.68 -12.96
C GLN A 11 -7.01 -29.20 -13.31
N GLY A 12 -7.89 -28.66 -14.12
CA GLY A 12 -7.95 -27.28 -14.59
C GLY A 12 -7.10 -26.23 -13.84
N THR A 13 -7.15 -24.99 -14.14
CA THR A 13 -6.32 -23.97 -13.48
C THR A 13 -6.55 -23.95 -11.96
N GLN A 14 -5.52 -24.25 -11.18
CA GLN A 14 -5.58 -24.23 -9.70
C GLN A 14 -5.30 -22.82 -9.20
N ILE A 15 -6.30 -22.19 -8.63
CA ILE A 15 -6.20 -20.87 -7.99
C ILE A 15 -6.29 -21.05 -6.47
N LYS A 16 -5.33 -20.49 -5.75
CA LYS A 16 -5.34 -20.46 -4.28
C LYS A 16 -5.42 -19.03 -3.75
N VAL A 17 -6.09 -18.87 -2.62
CA VAL A 17 -6.22 -17.60 -1.91
C VAL A 17 -5.65 -17.77 -0.51
N ILE A 18 -4.60 -17.05 -0.18
CA ILE A 18 -4.01 -17.06 1.16
C ILE A 18 -4.30 -15.76 1.91
N GLY A 19 -5.03 -15.88 3.00
CA GLY A 19 -5.29 -14.77 3.93
C GLY A 19 -4.20 -14.70 4.99
N VAL A 20 -3.44 -13.60 5.01
CA VAL A 20 -2.30 -13.43 5.90
C VAL A 20 -2.62 -12.47 7.04
N GLY A 21 -2.52 -12.99 8.28
CA GLY A 21 -2.84 -12.24 9.49
C GLY A 21 -4.33 -12.04 9.71
N GLY A 22 -4.73 -11.26 10.71
CA GLY A 22 -6.13 -11.08 11.10
C GLY A 22 -6.99 -10.50 9.98
N GLY A 23 -6.55 -9.42 9.32
CA GLY A 23 -7.31 -8.81 8.23
C GLY A 23 -7.46 -9.73 7.02
N GLY A 24 -6.39 -10.44 6.63
CA GLY A 24 -6.44 -11.43 5.55
C GLY A 24 -7.34 -12.63 5.89
N GLY A 25 -7.27 -13.13 7.13
CA GLY A 25 -8.16 -14.18 7.61
C GLY A 25 -9.63 -13.75 7.54
N ASN A 26 -9.97 -12.55 7.99
CA ASN A 26 -11.33 -12.03 7.91
C ASN A 26 -11.83 -11.91 6.45
N ALA A 27 -10.97 -11.51 5.53
CA ALA A 27 -11.31 -11.45 4.12
C ALA A 27 -11.58 -12.85 3.53
N VAL A 28 -10.78 -13.84 3.88
CA VAL A 28 -11.01 -15.26 3.49
C VAL A 28 -12.31 -15.78 4.06
N GLU A 29 -12.59 -15.57 5.35
CA GLU A 29 -13.85 -15.96 5.98
C GLU A 29 -15.06 -15.31 5.28
N HIS A 30 -14.93 -14.06 4.92
CA HIS A 30 -15.96 -13.35 4.17
C HIS A 30 -16.19 -13.97 2.78
N MET A 31 -15.12 -14.28 2.04
CA MET A 31 -15.20 -14.94 0.73
C MET A 31 -15.88 -16.30 0.83
N ILE A 32 -15.52 -17.11 1.84
CA ILE A 32 -16.14 -18.43 2.10
C ILE A 32 -17.63 -18.24 2.41
N SER A 33 -18.00 -17.32 3.29
CA SER A 33 -19.38 -17.06 3.67
C SER A 33 -20.25 -16.56 2.51
N GLN A 34 -19.65 -15.85 1.56
CA GLN A 34 -20.30 -15.36 0.36
C GLN A 34 -20.28 -16.37 -0.80
N GLY A 35 -19.79 -17.58 -0.57
CA GLY A 35 -19.84 -18.68 -1.54
C GLY A 35 -18.95 -18.48 -2.77
N VAL A 36 -17.80 -17.84 -2.64
CA VAL A 36 -16.81 -17.76 -3.73
C VAL A 36 -16.30 -19.16 -4.04
N THR A 37 -16.39 -19.57 -5.29
CA THR A 37 -16.02 -20.89 -5.81
C THR A 37 -14.83 -20.82 -6.77
N GLY A 38 -14.29 -21.98 -7.17
CA GLY A 38 -13.17 -22.05 -8.10
C GLY A 38 -11.80 -21.72 -7.48
N VAL A 39 -11.73 -21.56 -6.16
CA VAL A 39 -10.50 -21.25 -5.43
C VAL A 39 -10.35 -22.10 -4.18
N GLU A 40 -9.10 -22.43 -3.83
CA GLU A 40 -8.77 -23.03 -2.53
C GLU A 40 -8.36 -21.95 -1.54
N PHE A 41 -8.95 -22.03 -0.33
CA PHE A 41 -8.69 -21.05 0.71
C PHE A 41 -7.66 -21.53 1.73
N ILE A 42 -6.68 -20.66 2.03
CA ILE A 42 -5.61 -20.87 3.00
C ILE A 42 -5.64 -19.70 3.99
N CYS A 43 -5.54 -19.97 5.28
CA CYS A 43 -5.30 -18.94 6.29
C CYS A 43 -3.92 -19.11 6.93
N ALA A 44 -3.11 -18.04 6.92
CA ALA A 44 -1.80 -17.99 7.52
C ALA A 44 -1.75 -16.92 8.63
N ASN A 45 -1.45 -17.30 9.86
CA ASN A 45 -1.42 -16.36 10.97
C ASN A 45 -0.36 -16.73 12.02
N THR A 46 0.15 -15.74 12.75
CA THR A 46 0.98 -15.90 13.95
C THR A 46 0.14 -16.15 15.20
N ASP A 47 -1.17 -15.92 15.15
CA ASP A 47 -2.13 -16.14 16.23
C ASP A 47 -2.86 -17.47 16.03
N ALA A 48 -2.56 -18.44 16.88
CA ALA A 48 -3.15 -19.78 16.84
C ALA A 48 -4.67 -19.76 17.11
N GLN A 49 -5.16 -18.85 17.96
CA GLN A 49 -6.59 -18.75 18.27
C GLN A 49 -7.38 -18.23 17.05
N ALA A 50 -6.79 -17.29 16.28
CA ALA A 50 -7.42 -16.82 15.06
C ALA A 50 -7.49 -17.95 14.02
N LEU A 51 -6.45 -18.77 13.88
CA LEU A 51 -6.46 -19.92 12.98
C LEU A 51 -7.52 -20.97 13.35
N GLN A 52 -7.69 -21.26 14.63
CA GLN A 52 -8.68 -22.24 15.09
C GLN A 52 -10.14 -21.85 14.76
N ARG A 53 -10.40 -20.57 14.53
CA ARG A 53 -11.74 -20.07 14.17
C ARG A 53 -11.96 -19.99 12.67
N SER A 54 -10.93 -20.27 11.87
CA SER A 54 -11.03 -20.16 10.42
C SER A 54 -11.67 -21.40 9.81
N ASN A 55 -12.53 -21.17 8.81
CA ASN A 55 -13.16 -22.20 7.99
C ASN A 55 -12.36 -22.48 6.70
N ALA A 56 -11.17 -21.92 6.53
CA ALA A 56 -10.31 -22.20 5.39
C ALA A 56 -9.89 -23.67 5.35
N GLY A 57 -9.82 -24.24 4.15
CA GLY A 57 -9.44 -25.66 3.97
C GLY A 57 -8.02 -25.98 4.43
N THR A 58 -7.11 -24.99 4.40
CA THR A 58 -5.72 -25.15 4.83
C THR A 58 -5.33 -24.05 5.82
N LEU A 59 -4.71 -24.45 6.94
CA LEU A 59 -4.28 -23.52 8.00
C LEU A 59 -2.76 -23.59 8.16
N VAL A 60 -2.10 -22.41 8.11
CA VAL A 60 -0.66 -22.28 8.24
C VAL A 60 -0.34 -21.42 9.46
N GLN A 61 0.16 -22.02 10.52
CA GLN A 61 0.67 -21.26 11.66
C GLN A 61 2.04 -20.69 11.30
N LEU A 62 2.19 -19.37 11.38
CA LEU A 62 3.46 -18.67 11.20
C LEU A 62 4.17 -18.56 12.55
N GLY A 63 5.48 -18.94 12.56
CA GLY A 63 6.26 -19.00 13.78
C GLY A 63 5.85 -20.13 14.73
N SER A 64 6.50 -20.19 15.90
CA SER A 64 6.36 -21.27 16.87
C SER A 64 5.48 -20.92 18.08
N THR A 65 5.28 -19.62 18.37
CA THR A 65 4.68 -19.17 19.65
C THR A 65 3.16 -19.18 19.69
N GLY A 66 2.47 -18.96 18.54
CA GLY A 66 1.02 -18.86 18.44
C GLY A 66 0.40 -17.61 19.11
N LEU A 67 1.22 -16.65 19.60
CA LEU A 67 0.75 -15.49 20.39
C LEU A 67 0.55 -14.22 19.56
N GLY A 68 0.69 -14.28 18.23
CA GLY A 68 0.61 -13.13 17.36
C GLY A 68 1.93 -12.36 17.25
N ALA A 69 1.98 -11.37 16.34
CA ALA A 69 3.16 -10.54 16.06
C ALA A 69 3.20 -9.20 16.86
N GLY A 70 2.19 -8.92 17.67
CA GLY A 70 2.13 -7.73 18.56
C GLY A 70 2.28 -6.40 17.83
N SER A 71 1.63 -6.24 16.67
CA SER A 71 1.69 -5.04 15.80
C SER A 71 3.12 -4.66 15.35
N LYS A 72 4.04 -5.63 15.29
CA LYS A 72 5.43 -5.46 14.85
C LYS A 72 5.63 -6.20 13.52
N PRO A 73 5.75 -5.51 12.37
CA PRO A 73 5.98 -6.16 11.07
C PRO A 73 7.23 -7.06 11.04
N ALA A 74 8.32 -6.63 11.69
CA ALA A 74 9.54 -7.44 11.79
C ALA A 74 9.31 -8.80 12.47
N ALA A 75 8.45 -8.88 13.49
CA ALA A 75 8.09 -10.13 14.11
C ALA A 75 7.24 -11.02 13.21
N GLY A 76 6.30 -10.42 12.46
CA GLY A 76 5.50 -11.11 11.45
C GLY A 76 6.35 -11.68 10.32
N LYS A 77 7.33 -10.92 9.85
CA LYS A 77 8.30 -11.36 8.83
C LYS A 77 9.14 -12.54 9.32
N LEU A 78 9.73 -12.42 10.51
CA LEU A 78 10.52 -13.49 11.09
C LEU A 78 9.70 -14.79 11.26
N ALA A 79 8.47 -14.67 11.75
CA ALA A 79 7.58 -15.82 11.91
C ALA A 79 7.23 -16.49 10.56
N ALA A 80 7.11 -15.72 9.48
CA ALA A 80 6.90 -16.26 8.16
C ALA A 80 8.16 -16.90 7.58
N ASP A 81 9.36 -16.32 7.82
CA ASP A 81 10.64 -16.91 7.42
C ASP A 81 10.88 -18.26 8.11
N GLU A 82 10.47 -18.41 9.40
CA GLU A 82 10.49 -19.70 10.10
C GLU A 82 9.52 -20.74 9.53
N ALA A 83 8.50 -20.30 8.81
CA ALA A 83 7.42 -21.14 8.29
C ALA A 83 7.50 -21.39 6.78
N VAL A 84 8.60 -21.05 6.10
CA VAL A 84 8.74 -21.12 4.65
C VAL A 84 8.33 -22.48 4.07
N GLU A 85 8.78 -23.59 4.66
CA GLU A 85 8.44 -24.92 4.15
C GLU A 85 6.93 -25.21 4.26
N ARG A 86 6.30 -24.81 5.36
CA ARG A 86 4.83 -24.94 5.52
C ARG A 86 4.06 -24.08 4.54
N ILE A 87 4.58 -22.89 4.21
CA ILE A 87 3.99 -22.03 3.19
C ILE A 87 4.10 -22.70 1.82
N LYS A 88 5.28 -23.24 1.46
CA LYS A 88 5.49 -23.97 0.20
C LYS A 88 4.53 -25.14 0.04
N GLU A 89 4.37 -25.96 1.09
CA GLU A 89 3.44 -27.09 1.09
C GLU A 89 1.99 -26.62 0.85
N ALA A 90 1.56 -25.54 1.52
CA ALA A 90 0.21 -25.03 1.41
C ALA A 90 -0.11 -24.48 0.02
N ILE A 91 0.86 -23.82 -0.65
CA ILE A 91 0.64 -23.23 -1.96
C ILE A 91 1.08 -24.13 -3.12
N ALA A 92 1.59 -25.33 -2.84
CA ALA A 92 2.01 -26.29 -3.86
C ALA A 92 0.89 -26.60 -4.85
N GLY A 93 1.23 -26.76 -6.14
CA GLY A 93 0.27 -27.04 -7.21
C GLY A 93 -0.58 -25.84 -7.66
N ALA A 94 -0.45 -24.66 -7.04
CA ALA A 94 -1.16 -23.48 -7.51
C ALA A 94 -0.52 -22.93 -8.81
N HIS A 95 -1.35 -22.58 -9.78
CA HIS A 95 -0.95 -21.81 -10.97
C HIS A 95 -1.00 -20.31 -10.67
N MET A 96 -1.92 -19.90 -9.80
CA MET A 96 -2.10 -18.52 -9.34
C MET A 96 -2.34 -18.46 -7.85
N LEU A 97 -1.73 -17.51 -7.18
CA LEU A 97 -1.89 -17.24 -5.75
C LEU A 97 -2.35 -15.81 -5.51
N PHE A 98 -3.52 -15.67 -4.91
CA PHE A 98 -3.94 -14.39 -4.32
C PHE A 98 -3.46 -14.30 -2.88
N ILE A 99 -2.79 -13.21 -2.55
CA ILE A 99 -2.37 -12.89 -1.19
C ILE A 99 -3.23 -11.76 -0.67
N THR A 100 -4.11 -12.04 0.28
CA THR A 100 -4.92 -11.00 0.92
C THR A 100 -4.42 -10.69 2.33
N ALA A 101 -4.28 -9.40 2.65
CA ALA A 101 -3.82 -8.96 3.97
C ALA A 101 -4.32 -7.54 4.30
N GLY A 102 -4.60 -7.30 5.57
CA GLY A 102 -4.74 -5.94 6.09
C GLY A 102 -3.36 -5.39 6.46
N MET A 103 -2.96 -4.32 5.77
CA MET A 103 -1.66 -3.68 6.00
C MET A 103 -1.70 -2.74 7.22
N GLY A 104 -0.54 -2.50 7.83
CA GLY A 104 -0.40 -1.65 9.02
C GLY A 104 -0.41 -2.41 10.35
N GLY A 105 -0.69 -3.73 10.33
CA GLY A 105 -0.54 -4.62 11.48
C GLY A 105 0.83 -5.27 11.55
N GLY A 106 0.99 -6.26 12.43
CA GLY A 106 2.24 -7.04 12.56
C GLY A 106 2.33 -8.16 11.53
N THR A 107 1.38 -9.11 11.60
CA THR A 107 1.43 -10.35 10.80
C THR A 107 1.21 -10.06 9.31
N GLY A 108 0.09 -9.41 8.94
CA GLY A 108 -0.22 -9.14 7.52
C GLY A 108 0.89 -8.36 6.83
N THR A 109 1.34 -7.25 7.46
CA THR A 109 2.37 -6.37 6.90
C THR A 109 3.73 -7.06 6.73
N GLY A 110 4.13 -7.86 7.72
CA GLY A 110 5.45 -8.48 7.71
C GLY A 110 5.50 -9.81 6.95
N ALA A 111 4.45 -10.63 7.05
CA ALA A 111 4.45 -11.97 6.49
C ALA A 111 4.00 -12.03 5.02
N ALA A 112 3.10 -11.13 4.55
CA ALA A 112 2.64 -11.16 3.18
C ALA A 112 3.77 -11.02 2.14
N PRO A 113 4.78 -10.13 2.32
CA PRO A 113 5.93 -10.08 1.40
C PRO A 113 6.76 -11.38 1.37
N VAL A 114 6.86 -12.08 2.50
CA VAL A 114 7.57 -13.37 2.57
C VAL A 114 6.80 -14.45 1.80
N VAL A 115 5.48 -14.53 2.00
CA VAL A 115 4.60 -15.44 1.24
C VAL A 115 4.72 -15.17 -0.26
N ALA A 116 4.69 -13.90 -0.66
CA ALA A 116 4.83 -13.49 -2.05
C ALA A 116 6.17 -13.92 -2.64
N ARG A 117 7.26 -13.70 -1.93
CA ARG A 117 8.59 -14.14 -2.33
C ARG A 117 8.65 -15.66 -2.54
N VAL A 118 8.10 -16.43 -1.60
CA VAL A 118 8.07 -17.90 -1.70
C VAL A 118 7.26 -18.36 -2.92
N ALA A 119 6.07 -17.78 -3.15
CA ALA A 119 5.23 -18.10 -4.29
C ALA A 119 5.94 -17.81 -5.63
N ARG A 120 6.58 -16.65 -5.72
CA ARG A 120 7.35 -16.24 -6.91
C ARG A 120 8.57 -17.14 -7.17
N GLU A 121 9.28 -17.57 -6.10
CA GLU A 121 10.37 -18.56 -6.21
C GLU A 121 9.88 -19.92 -6.74
N MET A 122 8.61 -20.27 -6.51
CA MET A 122 7.96 -21.47 -7.04
C MET A 122 7.38 -21.27 -8.45
N GLY A 123 7.49 -20.08 -9.05
CA GLY A 123 6.96 -19.77 -10.39
C GLY A 123 5.45 -19.61 -10.45
N ILE A 124 4.79 -19.37 -9.32
CA ILE A 124 3.34 -19.17 -9.19
C ILE A 124 3.03 -17.71 -9.52
N LEU A 125 2.05 -17.44 -10.41
CA LEU A 125 1.56 -16.09 -10.66
C LEU A 125 0.98 -15.51 -9.36
N THR A 126 1.61 -14.46 -8.85
CA THR A 126 1.32 -13.95 -7.51
C THR A 126 0.66 -12.57 -7.56
N VAL A 127 -0.55 -12.47 -7.07
CA VAL A 127 -1.33 -11.23 -7.02
C VAL A 127 -1.62 -10.84 -5.58
N GLY A 128 -1.12 -9.68 -5.18
CA GLY A 128 -1.46 -9.09 -3.88
C GLY A 128 -2.78 -8.32 -3.96
N VAL A 129 -3.71 -8.57 -3.04
CA VAL A 129 -4.96 -7.80 -2.90
C VAL A 129 -5.10 -7.39 -1.45
N VAL A 130 -4.68 -6.17 -1.12
CA VAL A 130 -4.50 -5.74 0.27
C VAL A 130 -5.25 -4.45 0.58
N THR A 131 -5.61 -4.28 1.86
CA THR A 131 -6.25 -3.05 2.34
C THR A 131 -5.27 -2.18 3.10
N LYS A 132 -5.37 -0.87 2.93
CA LYS A 132 -4.73 0.12 3.81
C LYS A 132 -5.69 0.50 4.94
N PRO A 133 -5.17 0.75 6.17
CA PRO A 133 -5.99 1.11 7.30
C PRO A 133 -6.72 2.44 7.08
N PHE A 134 -7.82 2.62 7.81
CA PHE A 134 -8.51 3.91 7.92
C PHE A 134 -7.63 4.94 8.65
N GLU A 135 -7.83 6.23 8.41
CA GLU A 135 -7.06 7.30 9.07
C GLU A 135 -7.23 7.31 10.59
N PHE A 136 -8.44 6.96 11.09
CA PHE A 136 -8.70 6.87 12.53
C PHE A 136 -7.89 5.77 13.25
N GLU A 137 -7.35 4.78 12.52
CA GLU A 137 -6.48 3.74 13.09
C GLU A 137 -5.08 4.27 13.46
N GLY A 138 -4.75 5.49 13.04
CA GLY A 138 -3.60 6.26 13.46
C GLY A 138 -2.40 6.24 12.50
N ARG A 139 -1.65 7.33 12.53
CA ARG A 139 -0.53 7.60 11.59
C ARG A 139 0.56 6.55 11.61
N LYS A 140 0.86 5.95 12.77
CA LYS A 140 1.87 4.90 12.87
C LYS A 140 1.47 3.68 12.05
N ARG A 141 0.19 3.30 12.13
CA ARG A 141 -0.36 2.16 11.38
C ARG A 141 -0.39 2.46 9.88
N GLY A 142 -0.76 3.68 9.49
CA GLY A 142 -0.68 4.13 8.10
C GLY A 142 0.73 4.04 7.51
N LYS A 143 1.75 4.54 8.24
CA LYS A 143 3.14 4.46 7.80
C LYS A 143 3.63 3.00 7.67
N GLN A 144 3.33 2.15 8.65
CA GLN A 144 3.66 0.72 8.57
C GLN A 144 2.98 0.05 7.37
N ALA A 145 1.75 0.47 7.02
CA ALA A 145 1.05 -0.02 5.84
C ALA A 145 1.77 0.40 4.55
N GLU A 146 2.23 1.63 4.44
CA GLU A 146 2.97 2.12 3.28
C GLU A 146 4.28 1.38 3.07
N ASP A 147 5.06 1.21 4.14
CA ASP A 147 6.32 0.46 4.11
C ASP A 147 6.06 -1.01 3.67
N GLY A 148 5.02 -1.65 4.23
CA GLY A 148 4.66 -3.03 3.89
C GLY A 148 4.10 -3.19 2.47
N VAL A 149 3.30 -2.24 1.98
CA VAL A 149 2.83 -2.20 0.59
C VAL A 149 4.00 -2.12 -0.36
N SER A 150 4.99 -1.28 -0.07
CA SER A 150 6.19 -1.13 -0.90
C SER A 150 7.04 -2.41 -0.92
N GLU A 151 7.15 -3.11 0.21
CA GLU A 151 7.87 -4.38 0.30
C GLU A 151 7.11 -5.50 -0.44
N LEU A 152 5.78 -5.52 -0.34
CA LEU A 152 4.94 -6.49 -1.04
C LEU A 152 4.99 -6.27 -2.57
N GLU A 153 4.90 -5.02 -3.03
CA GLU A 153 4.96 -4.62 -4.45
C GLU A 153 6.23 -5.16 -5.14
N ALA A 154 7.35 -5.20 -4.44
CA ALA A 154 8.61 -5.75 -4.96
C ALA A 154 8.60 -7.28 -5.12
N ASN A 155 7.66 -7.99 -4.47
CA ASN A 155 7.62 -9.44 -4.41
C ASN A 155 6.41 -10.08 -5.11
N VAL A 156 5.47 -9.30 -5.62
CA VAL A 156 4.31 -9.79 -6.40
C VAL A 156 4.43 -9.41 -7.87
N ASP A 157 3.70 -10.10 -8.74
CA ASP A 157 3.58 -9.76 -10.15
C ASP A 157 2.61 -8.59 -10.34
N SER A 158 1.53 -8.57 -9.57
CA SER A 158 0.55 -7.48 -9.57
C SER A 158 0.08 -7.17 -8.16
N LEU A 159 -0.15 -5.90 -7.85
CA LEU A 159 -0.61 -5.47 -6.52
C LEU A 159 -1.82 -4.54 -6.61
N ILE A 160 -2.94 -5.01 -6.08
CA ILE A 160 -4.18 -4.23 -5.91
C ILE A 160 -4.21 -3.71 -4.47
N VAL A 161 -4.25 -2.38 -4.31
CA VAL A 161 -4.33 -1.74 -2.99
C VAL A 161 -5.68 -1.07 -2.82
N VAL A 162 -6.46 -1.54 -1.87
CA VAL A 162 -7.75 -0.97 -1.49
C VAL A 162 -7.53 0.08 -0.39
N LEU A 163 -7.91 1.32 -0.67
CA LEU A 163 -7.85 2.42 0.28
C LEU A 163 -9.15 2.47 1.07
N ASN A 164 -9.15 1.99 2.32
CA ASN A 164 -10.37 1.96 3.15
C ASN A 164 -10.99 3.37 3.31
N GLU A 165 -10.16 4.41 3.35
CA GLU A 165 -10.64 5.80 3.43
C GLU A 165 -11.52 6.19 2.25
N LYS A 166 -11.17 5.74 1.04
CA LYS A 166 -11.97 5.98 -0.16
C LYS A 166 -13.31 5.24 -0.16
N LEU A 167 -13.43 4.17 0.60
CA LEU A 167 -14.71 3.49 0.78
C LEU A 167 -15.67 4.31 1.64
N LEU A 168 -15.18 5.03 2.65
CA LEU A 168 -16.01 5.92 3.48
C LEU A 168 -16.59 7.08 2.66
N GLU A 169 -15.81 7.64 1.71
CA GLU A 169 -16.31 8.70 0.82
C GLU A 169 -17.55 8.26 0.00
N VAL A 170 -17.62 6.96 -0.33
CA VAL A 170 -18.75 6.38 -1.09
C VAL A 170 -19.96 6.12 -0.20
N MET A 171 -19.72 5.63 1.02
CA MET A 171 -20.77 5.11 1.90
C MET A 171 -21.35 6.19 2.83
N GLY A 172 -20.64 7.31 3.02
CA GLY A 172 -21.04 8.38 3.94
C GLY A 172 -20.72 8.06 5.40
N ASP A 173 -20.95 9.05 6.26
CA ASP A 173 -20.52 9.02 7.68
C ASP A 173 -21.44 8.19 8.60
N ASP A 174 -22.64 7.81 8.14
CA ASP A 174 -23.64 7.10 8.97
C ASP A 174 -23.42 5.57 9.02
N ILE A 175 -22.34 5.07 8.47
CA ILE A 175 -22.03 3.64 8.41
C ILE A 175 -21.44 3.14 9.73
N THR A 176 -21.83 1.92 10.13
CA THR A 176 -21.20 1.26 11.28
C THR A 176 -19.80 0.75 10.95
N GLN A 177 -18.95 0.64 11.99
CA GLN A 177 -17.61 0.09 11.82
C GLN A 177 -17.63 -1.32 11.20
N GLU A 178 -18.57 -2.16 11.61
CA GLU A 178 -18.74 -3.52 11.05
C GLU A 178 -19.06 -3.47 9.55
N GLN A 179 -19.97 -2.60 9.14
CA GLN A 179 -20.32 -2.41 7.73
C GLN A 179 -19.14 -1.88 6.91
N ALA A 180 -18.35 -0.96 7.45
CA ALA A 180 -17.17 -0.44 6.78
C ALA A 180 -16.13 -1.53 6.48
N PHE A 181 -15.85 -2.39 7.47
CA PHE A 181 -14.94 -3.53 7.26
C PHE A 181 -15.54 -4.61 6.37
N ALA A 182 -16.85 -4.89 6.48
CA ALA A 182 -17.53 -5.81 5.57
C ALA A 182 -17.43 -5.35 4.12
N HIS A 183 -17.61 -4.05 3.87
CA HIS A 183 -17.48 -3.49 2.54
C HIS A 183 -16.05 -3.55 1.99
N ALA A 184 -15.03 -3.31 2.84
CA ALA A 184 -13.64 -3.54 2.47
C ALA A 184 -13.40 -5.00 2.06
N ASN A 185 -13.97 -5.97 2.79
CA ASN A 185 -13.89 -7.39 2.44
C ASN A 185 -14.67 -7.72 1.14
N ASP A 186 -15.80 -7.03 0.87
CA ASP A 186 -16.53 -7.17 -0.40
C ASP A 186 -15.68 -6.74 -1.60
N VAL A 187 -14.89 -5.68 -1.46
CA VAL A 187 -13.97 -5.24 -2.52
C VAL A 187 -12.90 -6.30 -2.76
N LEU A 188 -12.29 -6.85 -1.70
CA LEU A 188 -11.33 -7.96 -1.82
C LEU A 188 -11.95 -9.20 -2.46
N LYS A 189 -13.18 -9.56 -2.05
CA LYS A 189 -13.96 -10.65 -2.63
C LYS A 189 -14.21 -10.43 -4.13
N ASN A 190 -14.62 -9.22 -4.51
CA ASN A 190 -14.92 -8.90 -5.91
C ASN A 190 -13.65 -8.95 -6.78
N ALA A 191 -12.48 -8.59 -6.22
CA ALA A 191 -11.20 -8.70 -6.94
C ALA A 191 -10.85 -10.17 -7.21
N VAL A 192 -10.87 -11.00 -6.17
CA VAL A 192 -10.53 -12.42 -6.28
C VAL A 192 -11.58 -13.18 -7.09
N GLY A 193 -12.86 -13.00 -6.75
CA GLY A 193 -13.98 -13.68 -7.42
C GLY A 193 -14.07 -13.30 -8.89
N GLY A 194 -13.91 -12.00 -9.22
CA GLY A 194 -13.96 -11.56 -10.62
C GLY A 194 -12.89 -12.21 -11.50
N ILE A 195 -11.66 -12.39 -10.99
CA ILE A 195 -10.59 -13.06 -11.73
C ILE A 195 -10.83 -14.58 -11.78
N SER A 196 -11.28 -15.18 -10.67
CA SER A 196 -11.65 -16.60 -10.64
C SER A 196 -12.79 -16.92 -11.61
N ASP A 197 -13.81 -16.07 -11.64
CA ASP A 197 -14.96 -16.21 -12.53
C ASP A 197 -14.55 -16.20 -14.01
N ILE A 198 -13.64 -15.30 -14.40
CA ILE A 198 -13.14 -15.24 -15.78
C ILE A 198 -12.46 -16.53 -16.21
N ILE A 199 -11.73 -17.18 -15.30
CA ILE A 199 -10.94 -18.37 -15.58
C ILE A 199 -11.80 -19.65 -15.55
N HIS A 200 -12.77 -19.75 -14.62
CA HIS A 200 -13.49 -20.99 -14.36
C HIS A 200 -14.94 -21.04 -14.88
N MET A 201 -15.55 -19.87 -15.15
CA MET A 201 -16.92 -19.86 -15.61
C MET A 201 -17.02 -20.29 -17.08
N ASP A 202 -18.00 -21.15 -17.36
CA ASP A 202 -18.44 -21.45 -18.73
C ASP A 202 -19.07 -20.19 -19.34
N ALA A 203 -18.28 -19.41 -20.02
CA ALA A 203 -18.70 -18.17 -20.65
C ALA A 203 -18.76 -18.33 -22.18
N GLN A 204 -19.55 -17.46 -22.87
CA GLN A 204 -19.51 -17.42 -24.33
C GLN A 204 -18.20 -16.90 -24.89
N VAL A 205 -17.47 -16.13 -24.10
CA VAL A 205 -16.14 -15.62 -24.40
C VAL A 205 -15.24 -16.03 -23.24
N ASN A 206 -14.59 -17.16 -23.41
CA ASN A 206 -13.63 -17.66 -22.42
C ASN A 206 -12.31 -16.91 -22.60
N VAL A 207 -11.75 -16.53 -21.47
CA VAL A 207 -10.38 -16.00 -21.36
C VAL A 207 -9.54 -17.14 -20.80
N ASP A 208 -8.47 -17.52 -21.48
CA ASP A 208 -7.59 -18.54 -20.95
C ASP A 208 -6.66 -17.98 -19.85
N PHE A 209 -6.06 -18.90 -19.10
CA PHE A 209 -5.18 -18.52 -17.99
C PHE A 209 -3.94 -17.74 -18.44
N GLU A 210 -3.36 -18.08 -19.60
CA GLU A 210 -2.18 -17.40 -20.11
C GLU A 210 -2.48 -15.94 -20.51
N ASP A 211 -3.70 -15.67 -20.99
CA ASP A 211 -4.15 -14.31 -21.25
C ASP A 211 -4.22 -13.50 -19.94
N VAL A 212 -4.86 -14.06 -18.91
CA VAL A 212 -4.93 -13.42 -17.57
C VAL A 212 -3.53 -13.20 -17.03
N LYS A 213 -2.66 -14.19 -17.12
CA LYS A 213 -1.27 -14.10 -16.69
C LYS A 213 -0.51 -12.99 -17.42
N THR A 214 -0.70 -12.85 -18.71
CA THR A 214 -0.07 -11.78 -19.51
C THR A 214 -0.46 -10.40 -18.99
N VAL A 215 -1.76 -10.16 -18.76
CA VAL A 215 -2.24 -8.87 -18.21
C VAL A 215 -1.79 -8.65 -16.77
N MET A 216 -1.86 -9.68 -15.93
CA MET A 216 -1.53 -9.56 -14.51
C MET A 216 -0.02 -9.52 -14.23
N SER A 217 0.82 -9.93 -15.17
CA SER A 217 2.29 -9.84 -15.08
C SER A 217 2.83 -8.48 -15.51
N GLU A 218 1.99 -7.56 -15.99
CA GLU A 218 2.44 -6.20 -16.31
C GLU A 218 2.94 -5.50 -15.04
N PRO A 219 4.23 -5.08 -15.01
CA PRO A 219 4.85 -4.58 -13.79
C PRO A 219 4.25 -3.24 -13.37
N GLY A 220 3.94 -3.12 -12.08
CA GLY A 220 3.39 -1.91 -11.47
C GLY A 220 2.17 -2.18 -10.60
N LYS A 221 1.48 -1.10 -10.25
CA LYS A 221 0.23 -1.21 -9.49
C LYS A 221 -0.91 -1.61 -10.39
N ALA A 222 -1.77 -2.44 -9.85
CA ALA A 222 -3.08 -2.72 -10.44
C ALA A 222 -4.17 -2.01 -9.65
N MET A 223 -5.22 -1.64 -10.34
CA MET A 223 -6.39 -1.01 -9.75
C MET A 223 -7.64 -1.71 -10.26
N MET A 224 -8.67 -1.71 -9.44
CA MET A 224 -9.94 -2.35 -9.78
C MET A 224 -11.09 -1.40 -9.52
N GLY A 225 -12.03 -1.37 -10.46
CA GLY A 225 -13.34 -0.75 -10.28
C GLY A 225 -14.43 -1.75 -10.61
N THR A 226 -15.49 -1.76 -9.82
CA THR A 226 -16.69 -2.56 -10.08
C THR A 226 -17.92 -1.73 -9.87
N ALA A 227 -18.92 -1.90 -10.76
CA ALA A 227 -20.21 -1.25 -10.62
C ALA A 227 -21.32 -2.11 -11.19
N ILE A 228 -22.52 -1.93 -10.64
CA ILE A 228 -23.75 -2.59 -11.07
C ILE A 228 -24.72 -1.51 -11.53
N ALA A 229 -25.38 -1.74 -12.66
CA ALA A 229 -26.43 -0.87 -13.15
C ALA A 229 -27.59 -1.68 -13.73
N GLY A 230 -28.79 -1.06 -13.71
CA GLY A 230 -30.01 -1.61 -14.29
C GLY A 230 -30.67 -0.65 -15.27
N GLY A 231 -31.72 -1.14 -15.95
CA GLY A 231 -32.52 -0.36 -16.86
C GLY A 231 -31.88 -0.06 -18.23
N PRO A 232 -32.37 0.93 -18.96
CA PRO A 232 -31.81 1.31 -20.26
C PRO A 232 -30.35 1.73 -20.16
N ASP A 233 -29.53 1.30 -21.13
CA ASP A 233 -28.08 1.60 -21.18
C ASP A 233 -27.27 1.12 -19.95
N ARG A 234 -27.77 0.07 -19.24
CA ARG A 234 -27.16 -0.47 -18.03
C ARG A 234 -25.67 -0.79 -18.21
N ALA A 235 -25.27 -1.35 -19.36
CA ALA A 235 -23.90 -1.71 -19.65
C ALA A 235 -22.96 -0.51 -19.74
N LYS A 236 -23.41 0.57 -20.40
CA LYS A 236 -22.64 1.81 -20.48
C LYS A 236 -22.55 2.50 -19.11
N LYS A 237 -23.67 2.59 -18.39
CA LYS A 237 -23.72 3.17 -17.03
C LYS A 237 -22.82 2.40 -16.06
N ALA A 238 -22.87 1.07 -16.07
CA ALA A 238 -22.03 0.24 -15.22
C ALA A 238 -20.54 0.41 -15.58
N ALA A 239 -20.18 0.45 -16.86
CA ALA A 239 -18.82 0.68 -17.29
C ALA A 239 -18.30 2.06 -16.86
N GLU A 240 -19.06 3.12 -17.09
CA GLU A 240 -18.69 4.49 -16.68
C GLU A 240 -18.58 4.59 -15.14
N ALA A 241 -19.51 3.98 -14.40
CA ALA A 241 -19.46 3.96 -12.93
C ALA A 241 -18.29 3.13 -12.39
N ALA A 242 -17.95 2.00 -13.03
CA ALA A 242 -16.78 1.22 -12.66
C ALA A 242 -15.48 2.01 -12.86
N MET A 243 -15.38 2.76 -13.95
CA MET A 243 -14.22 3.62 -14.25
C MET A 243 -14.16 4.88 -13.38
N ALA A 244 -15.30 5.37 -12.91
CA ALA A 244 -15.41 6.49 -11.98
C ALA A 244 -15.33 6.04 -10.49
N CYS A 245 -15.05 4.77 -10.23
CA CYS A 245 -14.98 4.26 -8.87
C CYS A 245 -13.91 5.02 -8.07
N PRO A 246 -14.21 5.50 -6.84
CA PRO A 246 -13.25 6.22 -6.00
C PRO A 246 -11.96 5.46 -5.70
N LEU A 247 -11.99 4.13 -5.80
CA LEU A 247 -10.79 3.30 -5.69
C LEU A 247 -9.80 3.51 -6.86
N LEU A 248 -10.28 4.04 -7.98
CA LEU A 248 -9.48 4.43 -9.15
C LEU A 248 -9.13 5.92 -9.16
N GLU A 249 -9.65 6.70 -8.19
CA GLU A 249 -9.48 8.15 -8.18
C GLU A 249 -8.02 8.56 -7.97
N GLY A 250 -7.59 9.54 -8.76
CA GLY A 250 -6.23 10.08 -8.69
C GLY A 250 -5.19 9.30 -9.50
N ILE A 251 -5.61 8.29 -10.27
CA ILE A 251 -4.74 7.51 -11.15
C ILE A 251 -5.14 7.73 -12.59
N ASP A 252 -4.16 8.03 -13.42
CA ASP A 252 -4.37 8.16 -14.87
C ASP A 252 -4.40 6.75 -15.49
N LEU A 253 -5.61 6.25 -15.72
CA LEU A 253 -5.83 4.96 -16.36
C LEU A 253 -5.31 4.90 -17.81
N ARG A 254 -5.05 6.07 -18.44
CA ARG A 254 -4.44 6.15 -19.78
C ARG A 254 -3.02 5.59 -19.83
N GLY A 255 -2.41 5.38 -18.65
CA GLY A 255 -1.13 4.70 -18.51
C GLY A 255 -1.21 3.19 -18.33
N ALA A 256 -2.42 2.62 -18.25
CA ALA A 256 -2.60 1.18 -18.09
C ALA A 256 -2.07 0.41 -19.32
N ARG A 257 -1.21 -0.57 -19.08
CA ARG A 257 -0.67 -1.46 -20.12
C ARG A 257 -1.54 -2.68 -20.34
N GLY A 258 -2.17 -3.17 -19.28
CA GLY A 258 -3.12 -4.25 -19.31
C GLY A 258 -4.47 -3.83 -18.76
N VAL A 259 -5.55 -4.27 -19.37
CA VAL A 259 -6.93 -4.04 -18.89
C VAL A 259 -7.72 -5.32 -19.03
N LEU A 260 -8.21 -5.82 -17.91
CA LEU A 260 -9.09 -6.98 -17.85
C LEU A 260 -10.52 -6.50 -17.54
N VAL A 261 -11.46 -6.84 -18.40
CA VAL A 261 -12.87 -6.45 -18.27
C VAL A 261 -13.74 -7.68 -18.13
N LEU A 262 -14.45 -7.78 -17.01
CA LEU A 262 -15.49 -8.79 -16.81
C LEU A 262 -16.86 -8.13 -16.84
N ILE A 263 -17.74 -8.65 -17.68
CA ILE A 263 -19.16 -8.28 -17.70
C ILE A 263 -19.97 -9.45 -17.24
N ALA A 264 -20.72 -9.29 -16.14
CA ALA A 264 -21.61 -10.30 -15.62
C ALA A 264 -23.06 -9.85 -15.72
N ALA A 265 -23.93 -10.73 -16.20
CA ALA A 265 -25.37 -10.50 -16.29
C ALA A 265 -26.12 -11.83 -16.36
N SER A 266 -27.44 -11.82 -16.10
CA SER A 266 -28.27 -13.00 -16.27
C SER A 266 -28.35 -13.42 -17.75
N LYS A 267 -28.23 -14.73 -18.01
CA LYS A 267 -28.18 -15.32 -19.34
C LYS A 267 -29.37 -14.91 -20.22
N GLY A 268 -30.55 -14.78 -19.65
CA GLY A 268 -31.77 -14.42 -20.39
C GLY A 268 -31.84 -12.96 -20.81
N THR A 269 -31.05 -12.08 -20.20
CA THR A 269 -31.14 -10.62 -20.42
C THR A 269 -29.90 -10.02 -21.08
N PHE A 270 -28.78 -10.75 -21.12
CA PHE A 270 -27.50 -10.24 -21.63
C PHE A 270 -27.47 -10.16 -23.17
N LYS A 271 -27.21 -8.98 -23.71
CA LYS A 271 -27.21 -8.72 -25.15
C LYS A 271 -25.80 -8.40 -25.66
N LEU A 272 -25.45 -8.88 -26.85
CA LEU A 272 -24.17 -8.55 -27.50
C LEU A 272 -23.90 -7.03 -27.63
N ALA A 273 -24.96 -6.25 -27.85
CA ALA A 273 -24.84 -4.79 -27.89
C ALA A 273 -24.37 -4.20 -26.58
N GLU A 274 -24.68 -4.83 -25.44
CA GLU A 274 -24.26 -4.37 -24.12
C GLU A 274 -22.75 -4.57 -23.91
N SER A 275 -22.22 -5.72 -24.32
CA SER A 275 -20.76 -5.96 -24.32
C SER A 275 -20.02 -4.90 -25.14
N ARG A 276 -20.52 -4.64 -26.36
CA ARG A 276 -19.92 -3.62 -27.23
C ARG A 276 -19.97 -2.22 -26.60
N ASN A 277 -21.11 -1.85 -25.98
CA ASN A 277 -21.26 -0.52 -25.38
C ASN A 277 -20.36 -0.35 -24.15
N ALA A 278 -20.25 -1.38 -23.29
CA ALA A 278 -19.35 -1.36 -22.15
C ALA A 278 -17.88 -1.25 -22.61
N MET A 279 -17.48 -2.08 -23.57
CA MET A 279 -16.10 -2.07 -24.08
C MET A 279 -15.72 -0.75 -24.74
N ASN A 280 -16.65 -0.13 -25.49
CA ASN A 280 -16.41 1.19 -26.09
C ASN A 280 -16.22 2.27 -25.01
N ALA A 281 -16.99 2.22 -23.92
CA ALA A 281 -16.82 3.15 -22.81
C ALA A 281 -15.44 2.97 -22.14
N ILE A 282 -15.01 1.73 -21.90
CA ILE A 282 -13.74 1.42 -21.21
C ILE A 282 -12.52 1.76 -22.08
N LYS A 283 -12.57 1.45 -23.38
CA LYS A 283 -11.45 1.73 -24.32
C LYS A 283 -11.07 3.21 -24.39
N CYS A 284 -11.99 4.12 -24.10
CA CYS A 284 -11.70 5.56 -24.06
C CYS A 284 -10.72 5.92 -22.91
N TYR A 285 -10.58 5.06 -21.91
CA TYR A 285 -9.71 5.27 -20.74
C TYR A 285 -8.43 4.46 -20.78
N ALA A 286 -8.30 3.46 -21.66
CA ALA A 286 -7.11 2.66 -21.82
C ALA A 286 -6.09 3.34 -22.77
N SER A 287 -4.79 3.00 -22.65
CA SER A 287 -3.79 3.36 -23.64
C SER A 287 -4.13 2.75 -25.01
N GLU A 288 -3.70 3.39 -26.10
CA GLU A 288 -3.85 2.81 -27.45
C GLU A 288 -3.13 1.47 -27.60
N ASP A 289 -2.02 1.29 -26.90
CA ASP A 289 -1.20 0.08 -26.88
C ASP A 289 -1.58 -0.91 -25.76
N ALA A 290 -2.64 -0.64 -24.99
CA ALA A 290 -3.05 -1.49 -23.88
C ALA A 290 -3.53 -2.85 -24.37
N HIS A 291 -3.06 -3.91 -23.69
CA HIS A 291 -3.60 -5.26 -23.88
C HIS A 291 -4.95 -5.38 -23.17
N VAL A 292 -6.04 -5.37 -23.94
CA VAL A 292 -7.41 -5.38 -23.37
C VAL A 292 -8.02 -6.76 -23.56
N ILE A 293 -8.28 -7.43 -22.44
CA ILE A 293 -8.95 -8.73 -22.38
C ILE A 293 -10.39 -8.53 -21.90
N PHE A 294 -11.30 -9.22 -22.55
CA PHE A 294 -12.73 -9.17 -22.26
C PHE A 294 -13.26 -10.56 -21.96
N GLY A 295 -13.92 -10.71 -20.83
CA GLY A 295 -14.68 -11.90 -20.42
C GLY A 295 -16.16 -11.56 -20.19
N ALA A 296 -17.02 -12.52 -20.48
CA ALA A 296 -18.45 -12.41 -20.22
C ALA A 296 -18.91 -13.59 -19.37
N ALA A 297 -19.44 -13.34 -18.18
CA ALA A 297 -19.93 -14.36 -17.26
C ALA A 297 -21.46 -14.28 -17.07
N TYR A 298 -22.07 -15.40 -16.74
CA TYR A 298 -23.48 -15.45 -16.42
C TYR A 298 -23.68 -15.52 -14.90
N ASP A 299 -24.43 -14.55 -14.37
CA ASP A 299 -24.79 -14.46 -12.95
C ASP A 299 -26.30 -14.23 -12.84
N GLU A 300 -27.03 -15.30 -12.57
CA GLU A 300 -28.51 -15.24 -12.48
C GLU A 300 -28.97 -14.43 -11.25
N GLY A 301 -28.12 -14.22 -10.25
CA GLY A 301 -28.41 -13.37 -9.09
C GLY A 301 -28.57 -11.90 -9.43
N LEU A 302 -28.08 -11.47 -10.60
CA LEU A 302 -28.19 -10.09 -11.06
C LEU A 302 -29.56 -9.75 -11.68
N GLY A 303 -30.36 -10.75 -12.10
CA GLY A 303 -31.65 -10.53 -12.72
C GLY A 303 -31.58 -9.53 -13.90
N ASP A 304 -32.26 -8.39 -13.78
CA ASP A 304 -32.25 -7.33 -14.78
C ASP A 304 -31.06 -6.34 -14.66
N GLN A 305 -30.13 -6.60 -13.76
CA GLN A 305 -28.93 -5.78 -13.59
C GLN A 305 -27.75 -6.36 -14.37
N LEU A 306 -26.72 -5.56 -14.55
CA LEU A 306 -25.47 -5.93 -15.18
C LEU A 306 -24.32 -5.37 -14.35
N ARG A 307 -23.33 -6.22 -14.04
CA ARG A 307 -22.12 -5.85 -13.33
C ARG A 307 -20.95 -5.74 -14.32
N VAL A 308 -20.19 -4.66 -14.22
CA VAL A 308 -18.92 -4.49 -14.91
C VAL A 308 -17.82 -4.41 -13.88
N THR A 309 -16.82 -5.26 -14.02
CA THR A 309 -15.58 -5.20 -13.24
C THR A 309 -14.43 -4.92 -14.20
N VAL A 310 -13.63 -3.91 -13.88
CA VAL A 310 -12.45 -3.51 -14.67
C VAL A 310 -11.23 -3.62 -13.78
N ILE A 311 -10.20 -4.33 -14.23
CA ILE A 311 -8.90 -4.38 -13.58
C ILE A 311 -7.89 -3.78 -14.56
N ALA A 312 -7.23 -2.72 -14.15
CA ALA A 312 -6.18 -2.06 -14.92
C ALA A 312 -4.82 -2.35 -14.28
N THR A 313 -3.86 -2.83 -15.05
CA THR A 313 -2.52 -3.22 -14.60
C THR A 313 -1.43 -2.41 -15.30
N GLY A 314 -0.20 -2.48 -14.81
CA GLY A 314 0.91 -1.75 -15.39
C GLY A 314 0.82 -0.24 -15.16
N LEU A 315 0.05 0.19 -14.14
CA LEU A 315 -0.09 1.60 -13.80
C LEU A 315 1.21 2.09 -13.16
N SER A 316 1.92 2.95 -13.88
CA SER A 316 3.07 3.66 -13.29
C SER A 316 2.53 4.58 -12.20
N SER A 317 3.07 4.47 -10.98
CA SER A 317 2.94 5.59 -10.05
C SER A 317 3.50 6.82 -10.77
N THR A 318 2.67 7.81 -11.05
CA THR A 318 3.15 9.12 -11.48
C THR A 318 4.06 9.61 -10.34
N ARG A 319 5.36 9.29 -10.40
CA ARG A 319 6.35 10.12 -9.75
C ARG A 319 6.02 11.50 -10.28
N LYS A 320 5.48 12.38 -9.41
CA LYS A 320 5.54 13.81 -9.66
C LYS A 320 6.97 14.04 -10.12
N ALA A 321 7.13 14.33 -11.43
CA ALA A 321 8.43 14.67 -11.96
C ALA A 321 8.93 15.73 -11.00
N GLN A 322 9.98 15.40 -10.23
CA GLN A 322 10.72 16.41 -9.51
C GLN A 322 11.16 17.35 -10.61
N VAL A 323 10.46 18.48 -10.69
CA VAL A 323 10.88 19.59 -11.51
C VAL A 323 12.25 19.94 -10.94
N THR A 324 13.29 19.36 -11.53
CA THR A 324 14.65 19.83 -11.31
C THR A 324 14.61 21.29 -11.72
N PRO A 325 14.82 22.24 -10.78
CA PRO A 325 14.85 23.64 -11.17
C PRO A 325 15.87 23.76 -12.30
N PRO A 326 15.56 24.50 -13.38
CA PRO A 326 16.51 24.67 -14.46
C PRO A 326 17.82 25.20 -13.87
N LEU A 327 18.92 24.50 -14.13
CA LEU A 327 20.23 24.96 -13.77
C LEU A 327 20.43 26.33 -14.44
N SER A 328 20.24 27.41 -13.66
CA SER A 328 20.57 28.76 -14.09
C SER A 328 22.08 28.79 -14.22
N VAL A 329 22.58 28.75 -15.45
CA VAL A 329 23.95 29.05 -15.75
C VAL A 329 24.14 30.53 -15.43
N VAL A 330 24.71 30.83 -14.27
CA VAL A 330 25.18 32.19 -13.94
C VAL A 330 26.36 32.44 -14.86
N GLN A 331 26.13 33.18 -15.96
CA GLN A 331 27.18 33.74 -16.76
C GLN A 331 27.90 34.79 -15.90
N GLN A 332 29.09 34.45 -15.47
CA GLN A 332 29.98 35.43 -14.86
C GLN A 332 30.30 36.53 -15.92
N PRO A 333 30.14 37.82 -15.60
CA PRO A 333 30.55 38.89 -16.50
C PRO A 333 32.07 38.85 -16.66
N VAL A 334 32.52 38.69 -17.90
CA VAL A 334 33.93 38.80 -18.27
C VAL A 334 34.30 40.30 -18.23
N HIS A 335 35.01 40.71 -17.18
CA HIS A 335 35.58 42.02 -17.15
C HIS A 335 36.78 42.10 -18.11
N HIS A 336 36.62 42.81 -19.21
CA HIS A 336 37.72 43.25 -20.03
C HIS A 336 38.57 44.28 -19.24
N ALA A 337 39.81 43.89 -18.90
CA ALA A 337 40.79 44.79 -18.36
C ALA A 337 41.29 45.73 -19.46
N ALA A 338 40.98 47.02 -19.35
CA ALA A 338 41.65 48.06 -20.10
C ALA A 338 42.89 48.51 -19.32
N HIS A 339 44.05 48.42 -19.98
CA HIS A 339 45.34 48.98 -19.49
C HIS A 339 45.24 50.46 -19.39
N HIS A 340 45.58 51.03 -18.22
CA HIS A 340 46.30 52.29 -18.13
C HIS A 340 47.22 52.29 -16.89
N ALA A 341 48.48 52.53 -17.16
CA ALA A 341 49.56 52.70 -16.20
C ALA A 341 49.46 54.02 -15.45
N VAL A 342 49.99 54.11 -14.26
CA VAL A 342 51.07 55.01 -13.82
C VAL A 342 50.98 55.36 -12.31
N HIS A 343 52.06 55.04 -11.62
CA HIS A 343 52.76 55.71 -10.49
C HIS A 343 52.24 55.76 -9.04
N HIS A 344 53.13 55.20 -8.23
CA HIS A 344 53.60 55.57 -6.89
C HIS A 344 52.64 55.68 -5.69
N ALA A 345 52.81 54.83 -4.72
CA ALA A 345 53.50 55.09 -3.45
C ALA A 345 53.39 53.89 -2.51
N ALA A 346 54.49 53.56 -1.91
CA ALA A 346 54.66 52.53 -0.89
C ALA A 346 53.96 52.92 0.41
N GLN A 347 53.35 51.90 1.11
CA GLN A 347 53.67 51.67 2.51
C GLN A 347 52.79 50.53 3.11
N HIS A 348 53.50 49.63 3.74
CA HIS A 348 53.07 48.63 4.78
C HIS A 348 51.95 47.60 4.51
N ALA A 349 52.42 46.46 4.04
CA ALA A 349 51.68 45.20 4.07
C ALA A 349 51.68 44.58 5.48
N VAL A 350 50.49 44.37 6.04
CA VAL A 350 50.29 43.42 7.10
C VAL A 350 49.84 42.15 6.40
N GLN A 351 50.67 41.11 6.44
CA GLN A 351 50.36 39.78 5.94
C GLN A 351 49.29 39.14 6.81
N GLN A 352 48.13 38.88 6.25
CA GLN A 352 47.18 37.90 6.79
C GLN A 352 47.47 36.53 6.17
N PRO A 353 47.52 35.45 6.98
CA PRO A 353 47.74 34.11 6.45
C PRO A 353 46.51 33.61 5.70
N MET A 354 46.69 33.22 4.45
CA MET A 354 45.70 32.53 3.65
C MET A 354 45.46 31.15 4.23
N ALA A 355 44.20 30.87 4.63
CA ALA A 355 43.76 29.53 5.01
C ALA A 355 43.71 28.65 3.75
N GLN A 356 44.44 27.53 3.77
CA GLN A 356 44.39 26.53 2.72
C GLN A 356 43.10 25.70 2.87
N PRO A 357 42.39 25.37 1.80
CA PRO A 357 41.23 24.51 1.87
C PRO A 357 41.61 23.05 2.14
N LEU A 358 41.01 22.48 3.16
CA LEU A 358 41.12 21.05 3.46
C LEU A 358 40.34 20.24 2.39
N ARG A 359 41.02 19.28 1.75
CA ARG A 359 40.47 18.37 0.77
C ARG A 359 40.01 17.07 1.46
N THR A 360 38.77 16.62 1.21
CA THR A 360 38.29 15.29 1.60
C THR A 360 38.58 14.28 0.50
N GLY A 361 38.96 13.10 0.91
CA GLY A 361 39.79 12.14 0.17
C GLY A 361 39.25 11.39 -1.01
N THR A 362 38.07 11.62 -1.59
CA THR A 362 37.62 10.80 -2.74
C THR A 362 37.00 11.53 -3.93
N ASP A 363 36.46 12.77 -3.76
CA ASP A 363 35.69 13.35 -4.88
C ASP A 363 36.16 14.74 -5.36
N ASN A 364 37.30 15.22 -4.88
CA ASN A 364 37.96 16.46 -5.33
C ASN A 364 37.08 17.73 -5.39
N ILE A 365 35.98 17.77 -4.58
CA ILE A 365 35.04 18.90 -4.52
C ILE A 365 35.44 19.83 -3.36
N PRO A 366 35.63 21.12 -3.57
CA PRO A 366 35.93 22.09 -2.50
C PRO A 366 34.67 22.40 -1.68
N VAL A 367 34.71 22.15 -0.37
CA VAL A 367 33.65 22.53 0.57
C VAL A 367 33.97 23.88 1.18
N LEU A 368 33.12 24.87 0.98
CA LEU A 368 33.15 26.14 1.70
C LEU A 368 32.61 25.94 3.12
N VAL A 369 33.51 25.93 4.08
CA VAL A 369 33.13 25.92 5.50
C VAL A 369 32.78 27.33 5.93
N ASN A 370 31.51 27.63 6.16
CA ASN A 370 31.08 28.83 6.84
C ASN A 370 31.65 28.84 8.25
N GLN A 371 32.49 29.77 8.59
CA GLN A 371 32.96 29.98 9.96
C GLN A 371 31.77 30.31 10.85
N VAL A 372 31.43 29.40 11.72
CA VAL A 372 30.58 29.65 12.88
C VAL A 372 31.41 30.49 13.85
N VAL A 373 30.98 31.71 14.11
CA VAL A 373 31.51 32.56 15.14
C VAL A 373 31.40 31.84 16.48
N GLN A 374 32.52 31.47 17.08
CA GLN A 374 32.54 30.92 18.43
C GLN A 374 32.16 32.00 19.42
N PRO A 375 31.17 31.80 20.28
CA PRO A 375 30.98 32.65 21.45
C PRO A 375 32.11 32.41 22.45
N GLN A 376 32.64 33.48 22.98
CA GLN A 376 33.66 33.51 24.01
C GLN A 376 33.27 32.60 25.21
N ALA A 377 34.21 31.78 25.66
CA ALA A 377 34.08 30.89 26.79
C ALA A 377 33.75 31.68 28.06
N ALA A 378 32.57 31.48 28.59
CA ALA A 378 32.24 31.83 29.96
C ALA A 378 32.88 30.82 30.92
N ALA A 379 33.37 31.29 32.05
CA ALA A 379 34.03 30.51 33.09
C ALA A 379 33.20 29.31 33.56
N PRO A 380 33.83 28.22 34.02
CA PRO A 380 33.10 27.00 34.41
C PRO A 380 32.21 27.25 35.62
N GLN A 381 30.91 27.20 35.43
CA GLN A 381 29.95 27.10 36.54
C GLN A 381 30.03 25.66 37.09
N GLN A 382 30.26 25.57 38.40
CA GLN A 382 30.18 24.31 39.15
C GLN A 382 28.74 23.75 39.04
N HIS A 383 28.57 22.66 38.30
CA HIS A 383 27.29 21.93 38.24
C HIS A 383 27.12 21.17 39.56
N SER A 384 26.11 21.52 40.34
CA SER A 384 25.61 20.74 41.45
C SER A 384 24.87 19.51 40.94
N TYR A 385 25.31 18.33 41.36
CA TYR A 385 24.76 17.04 40.93
C TYR A 385 23.59 16.56 41.82
N GLU A 386 23.02 17.41 42.66
CA GLU A 386 21.93 17.03 43.58
C GLU A 386 20.63 16.62 42.91
N GLY A 387 20.44 16.90 41.62
CA GLY A 387 19.23 16.56 40.87
C GLY A 387 19.24 15.22 40.13
N LEU A 388 20.28 14.38 40.26
CA LEU A 388 20.41 13.16 39.46
C LEU A 388 19.56 11.96 39.98
N ASN A 389 18.95 12.08 41.16
CA ASN A 389 18.11 11.04 41.73
C ASN A 389 16.67 11.00 41.22
N THR A 390 16.28 11.94 40.37
CA THR A 390 14.95 11.96 39.76
C THR A 390 15.02 11.64 38.27
N PRO A 391 14.14 10.76 37.73
CA PRO A 391 14.10 10.43 36.33
C PRO A 391 13.91 11.67 35.43
N SER A 392 14.60 11.71 34.28
CA SER A 392 14.63 12.87 33.38
C SER A 392 13.24 13.36 32.89
N VAL A 393 12.28 12.43 32.78
CA VAL A 393 10.87 12.70 32.39
C VAL A 393 10.16 13.59 33.41
N TRP A 394 10.51 13.50 34.69
CA TRP A 394 9.88 14.26 35.78
C TRP A 394 10.49 15.67 35.94
N ARG A 395 11.71 15.88 35.48
CA ARG A 395 12.40 17.18 35.56
C ARG A 395 11.85 18.22 34.59
N HIS A 396 11.37 17.80 33.38
CA HIS A 396 10.81 18.71 32.38
C HIS A 396 9.33 18.99 32.58
N GLY A 397 8.56 18.07 33.21
CA GLY A 397 7.15 18.25 33.49
C GLY A 397 6.87 19.29 34.60
N ARG A 398 7.72 19.30 35.62
CA ARG A 398 7.56 20.17 36.79
C ARG A 398 7.76 21.66 36.46
N THR A 399 8.77 21.98 35.65
CA THR A 399 9.04 23.34 35.20
C THR A 399 7.95 23.91 34.29
N GLN A 400 7.34 23.09 33.43
CA GLN A 400 6.22 23.54 32.57
C GLN A 400 4.92 23.72 33.32
N ALA A 401 4.63 22.89 34.33
CA ALA A 401 3.46 23.03 35.15
C ALA A 401 3.55 24.28 36.06
N ALA A 402 4.69 24.50 36.68
CA ALA A 402 4.96 25.68 37.50
C ALA A 402 4.83 26.98 36.67
N ALA A 403 5.41 27.03 35.46
CA ALA A 403 5.26 28.18 34.58
C ALA A 403 3.82 28.42 34.12
N LYS A 404 3.00 27.37 33.94
CA LYS A 404 1.58 27.52 33.63
C LYS A 404 0.75 28.03 34.79
N VAL A 405 1.02 27.56 36.02
CA VAL A 405 0.37 28.04 37.22
C VAL A 405 0.67 29.52 37.49
N GLU A 406 1.97 29.90 37.32
CA GLU A 406 2.40 31.30 37.47
C GLU A 406 1.79 32.22 36.41
N ALA A 407 1.66 31.75 35.13
CA ALA A 407 0.98 32.52 34.09
C ALA A 407 -0.53 32.68 34.32
N LEU A 408 -1.19 31.69 34.94
CA LEU A 408 -2.61 31.77 35.27
C LEU A 408 -2.87 32.71 36.46
N SER A 409 -2.02 32.67 37.51
CA SER A 409 -2.11 33.57 38.66
C SER A 409 -1.76 35.02 38.29
N SER A 410 -0.81 35.25 37.40
CA SER A 410 -0.49 36.61 36.91
C SER A 410 -1.58 37.24 36.04
N ASN A 411 -2.49 36.44 35.47
CA ASN A 411 -3.65 36.89 34.70
C ASN A 411 -4.90 37.13 35.58
N GLY A 412 -4.76 37.15 36.92
CA GLY A 412 -5.83 37.49 37.85
C GLY A 412 -6.78 36.35 38.21
N MET A 413 -6.38 35.10 37.98
CA MET A 413 -7.14 33.92 38.35
C MET A 413 -6.79 33.52 39.80
N ASP A 414 -7.80 33.38 40.67
CA ASP A 414 -7.59 32.96 42.05
C ASP A 414 -7.07 31.52 42.14
N GLU A 415 -6.26 31.26 43.16
CA GLU A 415 -5.59 29.94 43.36
C GLU A 415 -6.60 28.77 43.45
N ILE A 416 -7.86 29.08 43.84
CA ILE A 416 -8.97 28.11 43.89
C ILE A 416 -9.51 27.76 42.49
N GLU A 417 -9.40 28.67 41.53
CA GLU A 417 -9.89 28.50 40.15
C GLU A 417 -8.92 27.71 39.28
N ILE A 418 -7.66 27.60 39.72
CA ILE A 418 -6.65 26.79 38.99
C ILE A 418 -6.95 25.31 39.21
N PRO A 419 -7.10 24.51 38.15
CA PRO A 419 -7.41 23.08 38.25
C PRO A 419 -6.43 22.32 39.15
N ALA A 420 -6.97 21.51 40.07
CA ALA A 420 -6.21 20.82 41.12
C ALA A 420 -5.07 19.95 40.61
N PHE A 421 -5.17 19.42 39.37
CA PHE A 421 -4.11 18.60 38.73
C PHE A 421 -2.88 19.44 38.35
N LEU A 422 -3.05 20.72 37.95
CA LEU A 422 -1.93 21.62 37.65
C LEU A 422 -1.23 22.08 38.94
N ARG A 423 -1.96 22.32 40.01
CA ARG A 423 -1.38 22.65 41.33
C ARG A 423 -0.51 21.49 41.84
N LYS A 424 -1.03 20.26 41.76
CA LYS A 424 -0.33 19.06 42.24
C LYS A 424 0.91 18.66 41.39
N GLN A 425 1.05 19.19 40.18
CA GLN A 425 2.22 18.99 39.32
C GLN A 425 3.28 20.12 39.46
N ALA A 426 2.88 21.26 40.06
CA ALA A 426 3.79 22.38 40.29
C ALA A 426 4.53 22.29 41.65
N ASP A 427 3.93 21.59 42.64
CA ASP A 427 4.57 21.19 43.90
C ASP A 427 5.49 19.98 43.68
#